data_64cb7119a82aebd3e92cc4bc0ad50395
#
_entry.id   64cb7119a82aebd3e92cc4bc0ad50395
#
_cell.length_a   1.000
_cell.length_b   1.000
_cell.length_c   1.000
_cell.angle_alpha   90.00
_cell.angle_beta   90.00
_cell.angle_gamma   90.00
#
_symmetry.space_group_name_H-M   'P 1'
#
loop_
_entity.id
_entity.type
_entity.pdbx_description
1 polymer ?
#
loop_
_entity_poly.entity_id
_entity_poly.type
_entity_poly.pdbx_seq_one_letter_code
_entity_poly.pdbx_strand_id
1 'polypeptide(L)'
;MGDPVSDPEEYMRRGEFKWGTDKSFSVLGDINLRYGQSIGKHSIYAVAGFNISQTTTDGREIKAEGFPSQNMNDIGFAKQYYKDSRPTSTYNISRLAGILITANYAYDNKYLFDASLKYDGSSNFGSNQRYAPVWSIGLGWNIHREKFMENVQTITQFKLRASYGVTASQNFSPYQAMRKYQYDIERQYAGIIPATMKGLGNDGLKWQQTKVTNLGVDFSAFQDRLSMSVDVYKRNTTNLLADVTIAPSLGFSSYTENVGETENKGAEVSMRYMILRDVNKNVFWSVNLSGAHNSNKITKISNAMQKRNDDVKQKAYEENTTTPLLLYEEGNSVTSIYAVRSLGIDPSNGREMFLTKTGVKTYTWNTNDQVKVGDTRPDLEGVLGTSVTWKNFYFSANFRYLFGGQTYNSTLVDRVENANLYQNVDRRVYENRWREPGDETFFKDIKNTDMTKQSSRFVQDENVLSCESISIGYDITAPKILNAIGADRIKITGYLNDAFRFSSVKQERGLNYPFARRFAFSLNISF
;
A
#
# COMPACT_ATOMS: atom_id res chain seq x y z
N MET A 1 32.03 29.83 12.24
CA MET A 1 33.39 29.42 11.81
C MET A 1 33.64 28.06 12.48
N GLY A 2 33.74 26.99 11.71
CA GLY A 2 34.05 25.67 12.27
C GLY A 2 35.51 25.61 12.70
N ASP A 3 35.79 24.80 13.72
CA ASP A 3 37.14 24.59 14.25
C ASP A 3 38.13 24.27 13.11
N PRO A 4 39.38 24.78 13.21
CA PRO A 4 40.40 24.44 12.24
C PRO A 4 40.63 22.92 12.30
N VAL A 5 40.35 22.26 11.20
CA VAL A 5 40.60 20.83 11.06
C VAL A 5 42.10 20.58 11.12
N SER A 6 42.50 19.82 12.11
CA SER A 6 43.91 19.49 12.34
C SER A 6 44.45 18.43 11.38
N ASP A 7 43.56 17.71 10.67
CA ASP A 7 43.91 16.65 9.72
C ASP A 7 43.73 17.13 8.27
N PRO A 8 44.79 17.15 7.46
CA PRO A 8 44.71 17.47 6.04
C PRO A 8 43.77 16.56 5.23
N GLU A 9 43.62 15.29 5.64
CA GLU A 9 42.72 14.36 4.98
C GLU A 9 41.27 14.73 5.23
N GLU A 10 40.94 15.17 6.44
CA GLU A 10 39.57 15.61 6.79
C GLU A 10 39.21 16.91 6.05
N TYR A 11 40.17 17.83 5.88
CA TYR A 11 39.96 19.05 5.08
C TYR A 11 39.65 18.74 3.62
N MET A 12 40.29 17.71 3.05
CA MET A 12 40.05 17.24 1.68
C MET A 12 38.68 16.62 1.47
N ARG A 13 37.98 16.25 2.53
CA ARG A 13 36.69 15.55 2.52
C ARG A 13 35.48 16.41 2.99
N ARG A 14 35.69 17.71 3.22
CA ARG A 14 34.64 18.61 3.68
C ARG A 14 33.52 18.78 2.66
N GLY A 15 32.26 18.67 3.14
CA GLY A 15 31.07 18.84 2.33
C GLY A 15 30.79 17.66 1.41
N GLU A 16 29.54 17.43 1.13
CA GLU A 16 29.06 16.43 0.18
C GLU A 16 28.19 17.13 -0.87
N PHE A 17 28.46 16.83 -2.13
CA PHE A 17 27.61 17.20 -3.24
C PHE A 17 27.12 15.94 -3.92
N LYS A 18 25.80 15.78 -4.00
CA LYS A 18 25.15 14.70 -4.72
C LYS A 18 24.37 15.27 -5.88
N TRP A 19 24.69 14.84 -7.07
CA TRP A 19 23.93 15.16 -8.26
C TRP A 19 23.48 13.91 -8.98
N GLY A 20 22.19 13.87 -9.37
CA GLY A 20 21.63 12.78 -10.12
C GLY A 20 20.68 13.28 -11.19
N THR A 21 20.61 12.57 -12.28
CA THR A 21 19.63 12.78 -13.35
C THR A 21 19.04 11.44 -13.77
N ASP A 22 17.71 11.37 -13.83
CA ASP A 22 16.98 10.23 -14.33
C ASP A 22 16.16 10.67 -15.53
N LYS A 23 16.35 9.97 -16.66
CA LYS A 23 15.59 10.16 -17.88
C LYS A 23 14.79 8.90 -18.15
N SER A 24 13.49 9.05 -18.31
CA SER A 24 12.60 7.97 -18.74
C SER A 24 12.01 8.32 -20.09
N PHE A 25 12.19 7.43 -21.05
CA PHE A 25 11.62 7.54 -22.38
C PHE A 25 10.73 6.33 -22.64
N SER A 26 9.45 6.60 -22.92
CA SER A 26 8.46 5.55 -23.19
C SER A 26 7.86 5.73 -24.57
N VAL A 27 7.84 4.66 -25.32
CA VAL A 27 7.14 4.55 -26.61
C VAL A 27 5.99 3.57 -26.43
N LEU A 28 4.80 3.98 -26.84
CA LEU A 28 3.58 3.16 -26.85
C LEU A 28 3.00 3.16 -28.25
N GLY A 29 2.65 1.99 -28.75
CA GLY A 29 1.95 1.83 -30.02
C GLY A 29 0.76 0.88 -29.85
N ASP A 30 -0.44 1.35 -30.29
CA ASP A 30 -1.67 0.58 -30.23
C ASP A 30 -2.36 0.57 -31.60
N ILE A 31 -2.73 -0.62 -32.07
CA ILE A 31 -3.54 -0.82 -33.26
C ILE A 31 -4.80 -1.55 -32.83
N ASN A 32 -5.96 -0.98 -33.09
CA ASN A 32 -7.24 -1.55 -32.71
C ASN A 32 -8.21 -1.60 -33.89
N LEU A 33 -8.71 -2.78 -34.19
CA LEU A 33 -9.83 -3.01 -35.07
C LEU A 33 -11.10 -3.16 -34.25
N ARG A 34 -12.11 -2.34 -34.54
CA ARG A 34 -13.39 -2.31 -33.83
C ARG A 34 -14.52 -2.67 -34.74
N TYR A 35 -15.41 -3.52 -34.26
CA TYR A 35 -16.65 -3.90 -34.94
C TYR A 35 -17.82 -3.64 -33.98
N GLY A 36 -18.82 -2.92 -34.42
CA GLY A 36 -20.02 -2.67 -33.63
C GLY A 36 -21.24 -2.70 -34.53
N GLN A 37 -22.23 -3.52 -34.18
CA GLN A 37 -23.48 -3.64 -34.92
C GLN A 37 -24.65 -3.97 -33.97
N SER A 38 -25.81 -3.37 -34.25
CA SER A 38 -27.07 -3.69 -33.61
C SER A 38 -28.06 -4.16 -34.68
N ILE A 39 -28.60 -5.37 -34.50
CA ILE A 39 -29.57 -6.00 -35.41
C ILE A 39 -30.79 -6.41 -34.60
N GLY A 40 -31.88 -5.68 -34.72
CA GLY A 40 -33.07 -5.91 -33.89
C GLY A 40 -32.76 -5.83 -32.40
N LYS A 41 -32.90 -6.93 -31.70
CA LYS A 41 -32.63 -7.03 -30.24
C LYS A 41 -31.19 -7.39 -29.90
N HIS A 42 -30.34 -7.65 -30.88
CA HIS A 42 -28.97 -8.08 -30.69
C HIS A 42 -28.03 -6.89 -30.87
N SER A 43 -27.16 -6.66 -29.90
CA SER A 43 -26.07 -5.70 -29.99
C SER A 43 -24.76 -6.42 -29.77
N ILE A 44 -23.83 -6.30 -30.71
CA ILE A 44 -22.52 -6.94 -30.69
C ILE A 44 -21.49 -5.82 -30.81
N TYR A 45 -20.48 -5.86 -29.93
CA TYR A 45 -19.30 -5.01 -30.02
C TYR A 45 -18.06 -5.86 -29.78
N ALA A 46 -17.11 -5.81 -30.70
CA ALA A 46 -15.87 -6.55 -30.63
C ALA A 46 -14.66 -5.66 -30.91
N VAL A 47 -13.58 -5.92 -30.24
CA VAL A 47 -12.29 -5.26 -30.50
C VAL A 47 -11.20 -6.32 -30.60
N ALA A 48 -10.39 -6.23 -31.65
CA ALA A 48 -9.14 -6.94 -31.78
C ALA A 48 -8.01 -5.91 -31.77
N GLY A 49 -7.07 -6.01 -30.85
CA GLY A 49 -6.02 -5.04 -30.63
C GLY A 49 -4.64 -5.70 -30.57
N PHE A 50 -3.64 -4.95 -31.01
CA PHE A 50 -2.23 -5.26 -30.80
C PHE A 50 -1.56 -4.05 -30.16
N ASN A 51 -0.83 -4.28 -29.07
CA ASN A 51 -0.12 -3.23 -28.37
C ASN A 51 1.36 -3.58 -28.19
N ILE A 52 2.20 -2.57 -28.31
CA ILE A 52 3.62 -2.66 -27.97
C ILE A 52 3.99 -1.48 -27.09
N SER A 53 4.88 -1.73 -26.14
CA SER A 53 5.49 -0.64 -25.37
C SER A 53 6.95 -0.93 -25.09
N GLN A 54 7.74 0.13 -25.05
CA GLN A 54 9.12 0.09 -24.59
C GLN A 54 9.35 1.27 -23.67
N THR A 55 9.86 1.01 -22.48
CA THR A 55 10.33 2.03 -21.55
C THR A 55 11.83 1.86 -21.36
N THR A 56 12.57 2.94 -21.58
CA THR A 56 14.01 3.02 -21.37
C THR A 56 14.26 4.03 -20.26
N THR A 57 14.97 3.62 -19.21
CA THR A 57 15.39 4.50 -18.11
C THR A 57 16.90 4.60 -18.11
N ASP A 58 17.44 5.82 -18.19
CA ASP A 58 18.87 6.16 -18.11
C ASP A 58 19.07 7.07 -16.89
N GLY A 59 19.68 6.52 -15.84
CA GLY A 59 19.99 7.23 -14.61
C GLY A 59 21.50 7.42 -14.47
N ARG A 60 21.91 8.58 -13.94
CA ARG A 60 23.32 8.87 -13.63
C ARG A 60 23.38 9.56 -12.29
N GLU A 61 24.35 9.15 -11.46
CA GLU A 61 24.58 9.75 -10.15
C GLU A 61 26.08 9.98 -9.95
N ILE A 62 26.41 11.15 -9.43
CA ILE A 62 27.76 11.54 -9.03
C ILE A 62 27.68 12.04 -7.58
N LYS A 63 28.61 11.56 -6.75
CA LYS A 63 28.87 12.11 -5.43
C LYS A 63 30.26 12.66 -5.37
N ALA A 64 30.41 13.86 -4.84
CA ALA A 64 31.71 14.55 -4.74
C ALA A 64 31.88 15.16 -3.35
N GLU A 65 33.14 15.33 -2.93
CA GLU A 65 33.52 15.91 -1.64
C GLU A 65 34.73 16.87 -1.80
N GLY A 66 35.11 17.57 -0.72
CA GLY A 66 36.27 18.44 -0.69
C GLY A 66 36.00 19.86 -1.20
N PHE A 67 34.91 20.48 -0.69
CA PHE A 67 34.55 21.85 -1.05
C PHE A 67 35.32 22.89 -0.23
N PRO A 68 35.92 23.94 -0.86
CA PRO A 68 36.69 24.95 -0.17
C PRO A 68 35.89 25.79 0.82
N SER A 69 34.60 26.04 0.53
CA SER A 69 33.69 26.89 1.33
C SER A 69 32.25 26.48 1.14
N GLN A 70 31.38 26.80 2.11
CA GLN A 70 29.92 26.62 2.01
C GLN A 70 29.28 27.40 0.87
N ASN A 71 29.92 28.48 0.41
CA ASN A 71 29.41 29.30 -0.71
C ASN A 71 29.86 28.75 -2.08
N MET A 72 30.75 27.79 -2.13
CA MET A 72 31.25 27.14 -3.33
C MET A 72 30.65 25.73 -3.43
N ASN A 73 29.37 25.67 -3.72
CA ASN A 73 28.57 24.43 -3.67
C ASN A 73 28.27 23.85 -5.06
N ASP A 74 28.92 24.32 -6.11
CA ASP A 74 28.86 23.71 -7.43
C ASP A 74 29.86 22.57 -7.55
N ILE A 75 29.51 21.52 -8.32
CA ILE A 75 30.33 20.33 -8.52
C ILE A 75 31.76 20.65 -9.03
N GLY A 76 31.91 21.75 -9.79
CA GLY A 76 33.20 22.21 -10.31
C GLY A 76 34.22 22.61 -9.24
N PHE A 77 33.78 22.85 -8.00
CA PHE A 77 34.64 23.17 -6.86
C PHE A 77 35.02 21.94 -6.03
N ALA A 78 34.42 20.76 -6.32
CA ALA A 78 34.76 19.53 -5.62
C ALA A 78 36.15 19.07 -5.96
N LYS A 79 36.88 18.59 -4.97
CA LYS A 79 38.25 18.16 -5.12
C LYS A 79 38.36 16.71 -5.60
N GLN A 80 37.43 15.87 -5.22
CA GLN A 80 37.43 14.45 -5.53
C GLN A 80 36.03 13.84 -5.46
N TYR A 81 35.87 12.61 -5.93
CA TYR A 81 34.68 11.83 -5.67
C TYR A 81 34.58 11.51 -4.17
N TYR A 82 33.32 11.43 -3.68
CA TYR A 82 33.05 11.04 -2.31
C TYR A 82 33.69 9.69 -2.00
N LYS A 83 34.19 9.51 -0.76
CA LYS A 83 34.91 8.32 -0.31
C LYS A 83 34.17 7.04 -0.72
N ASP A 84 34.90 6.10 -1.30
CA ASP A 84 34.41 4.80 -1.75
C ASP A 84 33.24 4.89 -2.76
N SER A 85 33.07 6.04 -3.41
CA SER A 85 32.08 6.24 -4.45
C SER A 85 32.69 6.54 -5.81
N ARG A 86 31.95 6.21 -6.86
CA ARG A 86 32.26 6.54 -8.26
C ARG A 86 30.98 6.99 -8.96
N PRO A 87 31.07 7.69 -10.06
CA PRO A 87 29.93 7.92 -10.92
C PRO A 87 29.27 6.60 -11.27
N THR A 88 27.96 6.53 -11.05
CA THR A 88 27.15 5.38 -11.40
C THR A 88 26.22 5.72 -12.55
N SER A 89 25.96 4.74 -13.41
CA SER A 89 24.93 4.84 -14.43
C SER A 89 24.06 3.60 -14.39
N THR A 90 22.75 3.79 -14.57
CA THR A 90 21.77 2.72 -14.72
C THR A 90 21.11 2.87 -16.08
N TYR A 91 21.02 1.76 -16.81
CA TYR A 91 20.35 1.71 -18.09
C TYR A 91 19.43 0.50 -18.13
N ASN A 92 18.13 0.76 -18.09
CA ASN A 92 17.12 -0.29 -18.04
C ASN A 92 16.18 -0.19 -19.24
N ILE A 93 15.90 -1.33 -19.85
CA ILE A 93 14.91 -1.44 -20.92
C ILE A 93 13.86 -2.47 -20.48
N SER A 94 12.60 -2.06 -20.52
CA SER A 94 11.45 -2.94 -20.36
C SER A 94 10.61 -2.89 -21.63
N ARG A 95 10.26 -4.06 -22.17
CA ARG A 95 9.43 -4.21 -23.38
C ARG A 95 8.23 -5.06 -23.07
N LEU A 96 7.08 -4.66 -23.61
CA LEU A 96 5.84 -5.41 -23.53
C LEU A 96 5.20 -5.44 -24.92
N ALA A 97 4.70 -6.60 -25.31
CA ALA A 97 3.90 -6.76 -26.51
C ALA A 97 2.71 -7.65 -26.21
N GLY A 98 1.53 -7.30 -26.71
CA GLY A 98 0.32 -8.08 -26.42
C GLY A 98 -0.72 -8.03 -27.53
N ILE A 99 -1.54 -9.06 -27.56
CA ILE A 99 -2.73 -9.14 -28.40
C ILE A 99 -3.94 -9.14 -27.48
N LEU A 100 -4.93 -8.32 -27.78
CA LEU A 100 -6.18 -8.20 -27.06
C LEU A 100 -7.36 -8.55 -27.97
N ILE A 101 -8.27 -9.38 -27.50
CA ILE A 101 -9.56 -9.63 -28.12
C ILE A 101 -10.63 -9.44 -27.06
N THR A 102 -11.61 -8.58 -27.32
CA THR A 102 -12.78 -8.40 -26.44
C THR A 102 -14.04 -8.53 -27.27
N ALA A 103 -15.07 -9.11 -26.66
CA ALA A 103 -16.39 -9.23 -27.25
C ALA A 103 -17.46 -8.92 -26.19
N ASN A 104 -18.37 -8.02 -26.53
CA ASN A 104 -19.50 -7.65 -25.72
C ASN A 104 -20.77 -7.97 -26.52
N TYR A 105 -21.70 -8.68 -25.93
CA TYR A 105 -22.97 -9.02 -26.52
C TYR A 105 -24.11 -8.65 -25.58
N ALA A 106 -25.14 -8.01 -26.11
CA ALA A 106 -26.35 -7.71 -25.39
C ALA A 106 -27.57 -8.17 -26.18
N TYR A 107 -28.47 -8.90 -25.51
CA TYR A 107 -29.77 -9.27 -26.05
C TYR A 107 -30.86 -8.43 -25.37
N ASP A 108 -31.59 -7.65 -26.16
CA ASP A 108 -32.67 -6.75 -25.74
C ASP A 108 -32.26 -5.80 -24.58
N ASN A 109 -30.95 -5.52 -24.47
CA ASN A 109 -30.34 -4.84 -23.31
C ASN A 109 -30.70 -5.47 -21.94
N LYS A 110 -31.19 -6.72 -21.95
CA LYS A 110 -31.56 -7.48 -20.75
C LYS A 110 -30.45 -8.40 -20.30
N TYR A 111 -29.96 -9.22 -21.22
CA TYR A 111 -28.91 -10.22 -20.98
C TYR A 111 -27.64 -9.74 -21.61
N LEU A 112 -26.59 -9.66 -20.82
CA LEU A 112 -25.30 -9.15 -21.20
C LEU A 112 -24.25 -10.27 -21.07
N PHE A 113 -23.39 -10.38 -22.05
CA PHE A 113 -22.26 -11.29 -22.05
C PHE A 113 -21.02 -10.53 -22.49
N ASP A 114 -19.96 -10.64 -21.70
CA ASP A 114 -18.66 -10.02 -21.93
C ASP A 114 -17.59 -11.09 -21.93
N ALA A 115 -16.68 -11.06 -22.91
CA ALA A 115 -15.50 -11.92 -22.95
C ALA A 115 -14.28 -11.09 -23.30
N SER A 116 -13.16 -11.36 -22.65
CA SER A 116 -11.88 -10.72 -22.91
C SER A 116 -10.78 -11.75 -22.87
N LEU A 117 -9.88 -11.70 -23.84
CA LEU A 117 -8.65 -12.47 -23.89
C LEU A 117 -7.50 -11.55 -24.24
N LYS A 118 -6.47 -11.55 -23.41
CA LYS A 118 -5.22 -10.84 -23.66
C LYS A 118 -4.05 -11.79 -23.53
N TYR A 119 -3.13 -11.75 -24.48
CA TYR A 119 -1.92 -12.53 -24.46
C TYR A 119 -0.73 -11.59 -24.45
N ASP A 120 -0.15 -11.37 -23.25
CA ASP A 120 0.92 -10.43 -23.03
C ASP A 120 2.27 -11.12 -22.93
N GLY A 121 3.29 -10.54 -23.57
CA GLY A 121 4.68 -10.91 -23.44
C GLY A 121 5.51 -9.77 -22.87
N SER A 122 6.41 -10.07 -21.92
CA SER A 122 7.28 -9.08 -21.29
C SER A 122 8.73 -9.51 -21.29
N SER A 123 9.63 -8.56 -21.54
CA SER A 123 11.08 -8.77 -21.47
C SER A 123 11.63 -8.94 -20.04
N ASN A 124 10.83 -8.65 -19.01
CA ASN A 124 11.26 -8.73 -17.62
C ASN A 124 11.29 -10.17 -17.09
N PHE A 125 10.63 -11.10 -17.80
CA PHE A 125 10.55 -12.50 -17.39
C PHE A 125 11.69 -13.36 -17.95
N GLY A 126 11.91 -14.49 -17.30
CA GLY A 126 12.82 -15.52 -17.80
C GLY A 126 12.44 -16.00 -19.20
N SER A 127 13.42 -16.48 -19.93
CA SER A 127 13.26 -16.88 -21.35
C SER A 127 12.11 -17.86 -21.59
N ASN A 128 11.83 -18.71 -20.61
CA ASN A 128 10.85 -19.79 -20.70
C ASN A 128 9.42 -19.37 -20.28
N GLN A 129 9.24 -18.19 -19.70
CA GLN A 129 7.97 -17.76 -19.08
C GLN A 129 7.56 -16.32 -19.47
N ARG A 130 7.93 -15.89 -20.69
CA ARG A 130 7.72 -14.50 -21.13
C ARG A 130 6.27 -14.14 -21.34
N TYR A 131 5.42 -15.10 -21.68
CA TYR A 131 4.04 -14.87 -22.08
C TYR A 131 3.05 -15.35 -21.04
N ALA A 132 2.00 -14.57 -20.80
CA ALA A 132 0.90 -14.93 -19.91
C ALA A 132 -0.46 -14.67 -20.58
N PRO A 133 -1.34 -15.68 -20.62
CA PRO A 133 -2.73 -15.47 -21.00
C PRO A 133 -3.49 -14.83 -19.83
N VAL A 134 -4.21 -13.76 -20.11
CA VAL A 134 -5.13 -13.07 -19.21
C VAL A 134 -6.51 -13.10 -19.87
N TRP A 135 -7.52 -13.57 -19.16
CA TRP A 135 -8.85 -13.68 -19.73
C TRP A 135 -9.95 -13.48 -18.70
N SER A 136 -11.11 -13.05 -19.14
CA SER A 136 -12.28 -12.93 -18.29
C SER A 136 -13.56 -13.17 -19.07
N ILE A 137 -14.57 -13.68 -18.36
CA ILE A 137 -15.95 -13.82 -18.84
C ILE A 137 -16.85 -13.14 -17.82
N GLY A 138 -17.80 -12.35 -18.30
CA GLY A 138 -18.80 -11.67 -17.52
C GLY A 138 -20.22 -11.96 -18.01
N LEU A 139 -21.15 -12.06 -17.08
CA LEU A 139 -22.57 -12.18 -17.33
C LEU A 139 -23.29 -11.05 -16.60
N GLY A 140 -24.27 -10.45 -17.25
CA GLY A 140 -25.11 -9.43 -16.66
C GLY A 140 -26.58 -9.65 -16.98
N TRP A 141 -27.44 -9.42 -15.99
CA TRP A 141 -28.87 -9.47 -16.18
C TRP A 141 -29.52 -8.19 -15.66
N ASN A 142 -30.07 -7.42 -16.58
CA ASN A 142 -30.81 -6.20 -16.30
C ASN A 142 -32.28 -6.55 -15.96
N ILE A 143 -32.53 -6.94 -14.71
CA ILE A 143 -33.85 -7.38 -14.22
C ILE A 143 -34.90 -6.28 -14.36
N HIS A 144 -34.51 -5.02 -14.15
CA HIS A 144 -35.40 -3.87 -14.28
C HIS A 144 -36.00 -3.70 -15.69
N ARG A 145 -35.46 -4.37 -16.71
CA ARG A 145 -35.96 -4.37 -18.08
C ARG A 145 -36.89 -5.54 -18.41
N GLU A 146 -37.14 -6.41 -17.43
CA GLU A 146 -38.04 -7.53 -17.62
C GLU A 146 -39.51 -7.08 -17.55
N LYS A 147 -40.36 -7.79 -18.30
CA LYS A 147 -41.80 -7.46 -18.35
C LYS A 147 -42.50 -7.45 -16.99
N PHE A 148 -42.07 -8.32 -16.06
CA PHE A 148 -42.64 -8.36 -14.71
C PHE A 148 -42.24 -7.15 -13.85
N MET A 149 -41.22 -6.36 -14.26
CA MET A 149 -40.78 -5.15 -13.59
C MET A 149 -41.33 -3.85 -14.19
N GLU A 150 -42.02 -3.91 -15.33
CA GLU A 150 -42.54 -2.72 -16.03
C GLU A 150 -43.44 -1.84 -15.15
N ASN A 151 -44.19 -2.45 -14.22
CA ASN A 151 -45.07 -1.73 -13.30
C ASN A 151 -44.37 -1.22 -12.03
N VAL A 152 -43.09 -1.54 -11.81
CA VAL A 152 -42.35 -1.18 -10.62
C VAL A 152 -41.57 0.12 -10.87
N GLN A 153 -42.28 1.25 -10.92
CA GLN A 153 -41.69 2.56 -11.24
C GLN A 153 -40.68 3.08 -10.19
N THR A 154 -40.72 2.51 -8.99
CA THR A 154 -39.83 2.90 -7.89
C THR A 154 -38.36 2.46 -8.14
N ILE A 155 -38.16 1.34 -8.84
CA ILE A 155 -36.84 0.78 -9.13
C ILE A 155 -36.42 1.23 -10.53
N THR A 156 -35.36 2.03 -10.61
CA THR A 156 -34.81 2.56 -11.87
C THR A 156 -33.74 1.67 -12.44
N GLN A 157 -33.01 0.94 -11.58
CA GLN A 157 -32.01 -0.03 -11.98
C GLN A 157 -32.00 -1.23 -11.03
N PHE A 158 -32.00 -2.42 -11.59
CA PHE A 158 -31.70 -3.66 -10.88
C PHE A 158 -30.97 -4.58 -11.83
N LYS A 159 -29.65 -4.73 -11.59
CA LYS A 159 -28.75 -5.52 -12.43
C LYS A 159 -27.99 -6.51 -11.56
N LEU A 160 -27.98 -7.77 -11.96
CA LEU A 160 -27.09 -8.80 -11.43
C LEU A 160 -25.87 -8.93 -12.33
N ARG A 161 -24.71 -9.13 -11.73
CA ARG A 161 -23.44 -9.33 -12.42
C ARG A 161 -22.73 -10.55 -11.86
N ALA A 162 -22.13 -11.34 -12.73
CA ALA A 162 -21.23 -12.42 -12.36
C ALA A 162 -20.04 -12.38 -13.30
N SER A 163 -18.83 -12.50 -12.76
CA SER A 163 -17.64 -12.58 -13.58
C SER A 163 -16.63 -13.57 -13.02
N TYR A 164 -15.89 -14.19 -13.94
CA TYR A 164 -14.77 -15.05 -13.62
C TYR A 164 -13.63 -14.77 -14.59
N GLY A 165 -12.40 -14.68 -14.07
CA GLY A 165 -11.26 -14.45 -14.94
C GLY A 165 -9.93 -14.65 -14.24
N VAL A 166 -8.88 -14.57 -15.04
CA VAL A 166 -7.48 -14.66 -14.62
C VAL A 166 -6.78 -13.36 -15.02
N THR A 167 -6.16 -12.71 -14.05
CA THR A 167 -5.25 -11.58 -14.29
C THR A 167 -3.82 -12.00 -14.02
N ALA A 168 -2.87 -11.37 -14.69
CA ALA A 168 -1.45 -11.59 -14.45
C ALA A 168 -0.75 -10.27 -14.16
N SER A 169 0.20 -10.28 -13.23
CA SER A 169 0.99 -9.10 -12.90
C SER A 169 2.48 -9.41 -12.90
N GLN A 170 3.27 -8.35 -13.20
CA GLN A 170 4.72 -8.38 -13.18
C GLN A 170 5.20 -7.33 -12.16
N ASN A 171 5.42 -7.73 -10.91
CA ASN A 171 5.87 -6.83 -9.85
C ASN A 171 7.37 -7.00 -9.59
N PHE A 172 8.20 -6.95 -10.64
CA PHE A 172 9.65 -7.02 -10.47
C PHE A 172 10.39 -6.17 -11.51
N SER A 173 11.61 -5.81 -11.12
CA SER A 173 12.47 -4.93 -11.91
C SER A 173 12.96 -5.60 -13.19
N PRO A 174 13.29 -4.83 -14.23
CA PRO A 174 13.99 -5.35 -15.42
C PRO A 174 15.22 -6.16 -15.02
N TYR A 175 15.51 -7.22 -15.77
CA TYR A 175 16.66 -8.11 -15.60
C TYR A 175 16.71 -8.89 -14.26
N GLN A 176 15.66 -8.91 -13.44
CA GLN A 176 15.67 -9.66 -12.19
C GLN A 176 15.69 -11.16 -12.40
N ALA A 177 15.11 -11.65 -13.49
CA ALA A 177 15.18 -13.05 -13.89
C ALA A 177 16.52 -13.45 -14.51
N MET A 178 17.39 -12.50 -14.83
CA MET A 178 18.66 -12.74 -15.51
C MET A 178 19.84 -12.81 -14.55
N ARG A 179 20.86 -13.57 -14.90
CA ARG A 179 22.16 -13.55 -14.21
C ARG A 179 22.82 -12.20 -14.42
N LYS A 180 23.28 -11.56 -13.34
CA LYS A 180 23.92 -10.25 -13.36
C LYS A 180 25.40 -10.40 -13.08
N TYR A 181 26.21 -9.70 -13.87
CA TYR A 181 27.68 -9.65 -13.72
C TYR A 181 28.12 -8.21 -13.50
N GLN A 182 29.14 -8.05 -12.69
CA GLN A 182 29.81 -6.76 -12.46
C GLN A 182 31.29 -6.91 -12.80
N TYR A 183 31.78 -6.01 -13.64
CA TYR A 183 33.21 -5.89 -13.87
C TYR A 183 33.91 -5.30 -12.64
N ASP A 184 34.97 -5.95 -12.18
CA ASP A 184 35.80 -5.48 -11.09
C ASP A 184 37.04 -4.79 -11.65
N ILE A 185 36.91 -3.48 -11.87
CA ILE A 185 38.00 -2.68 -12.47
C ILE A 185 39.14 -2.40 -11.52
N GLU A 186 39.02 -2.70 -10.24
CA GLU A 186 40.09 -2.54 -9.22
C GLU A 186 40.96 -3.77 -9.13
N ARG A 187 40.46 -4.95 -9.46
CA ARG A 187 41.18 -6.22 -9.40
C ARG A 187 41.56 -6.70 -10.79
N GLN A 188 42.49 -6.02 -11.42
CA GLN A 188 43.02 -6.47 -12.71
C GLN A 188 44.03 -7.58 -12.50
N TYR A 189 43.95 -8.63 -13.32
CA TYR A 189 44.93 -9.69 -13.42
C TYR A 189 45.53 -9.70 -14.83
N ALA A 190 46.83 -9.47 -14.95
CA ALA A 190 47.53 -9.42 -16.23
C ALA A 190 46.86 -8.49 -17.27
N GLY A 191 46.33 -7.33 -16.84
CA GLY A 191 45.64 -6.39 -17.71
C GLY A 191 44.21 -6.79 -18.09
N ILE A 192 43.71 -7.92 -17.59
CA ILE A 192 42.32 -8.39 -17.82
C ILE A 192 41.42 -7.91 -16.66
N ILE A 193 40.30 -7.28 -16.98
CA ILE A 193 39.28 -6.90 -16.01
C ILE A 193 38.40 -8.11 -15.73
N PRO A 194 38.39 -8.67 -14.50
CA PRO A 194 37.54 -9.79 -14.17
C PRO A 194 36.07 -9.35 -14.02
N ALA A 195 35.15 -10.29 -14.28
CA ALA A 195 33.75 -10.11 -14.03
C ALA A 195 33.29 -11.06 -12.92
N THR A 196 32.66 -10.51 -11.87
CA THR A 196 32.06 -11.28 -10.80
C THR A 196 30.55 -11.34 -10.96
N MET A 197 29.97 -12.51 -10.71
CA MET A 197 28.50 -12.65 -10.70
C MET A 197 27.92 -11.93 -9.48
N LYS A 198 26.93 -11.06 -9.69
CA LYS A 198 26.27 -10.26 -8.64
C LYS A 198 24.85 -10.70 -8.32
N GLY A 199 24.26 -11.55 -9.12
CA GLY A 199 22.93 -12.07 -8.88
C GLY A 199 22.66 -13.34 -9.67
N LEU A 200 22.03 -14.28 -8.98
CA LEU A 200 21.51 -15.49 -9.60
C LEU A 200 20.28 -15.15 -10.43
N GLY A 201 20.26 -15.56 -11.69
CA GLY A 201 19.07 -15.50 -12.49
C GLY A 201 18.11 -16.65 -12.16
N ASN A 202 16.85 -16.47 -12.48
CA ASN A 202 15.82 -17.51 -12.41
C ASN A 202 15.02 -17.54 -13.71
N ASP A 203 15.48 -18.36 -14.66
CA ASP A 203 14.85 -18.51 -15.98
C ASP A 203 13.43 -19.12 -15.88
N GLY A 204 13.11 -19.77 -14.77
CA GLY A 204 11.81 -20.36 -14.46
C GLY A 204 10.82 -19.41 -13.78
N LEU A 205 11.18 -18.15 -13.59
CA LEU A 205 10.36 -17.16 -12.89
C LEU A 205 9.05 -16.91 -13.66
N LYS A 206 7.92 -17.20 -13.01
CA LYS A 206 6.57 -17.16 -13.59
C LYS A 206 5.85 -15.87 -13.23
N TRP A 207 4.91 -15.50 -14.09
CA TRP A 207 3.94 -14.45 -13.79
C TRP A 207 3.13 -14.80 -12.55
N GLN A 208 2.97 -13.82 -11.68
CA GLN A 208 1.99 -13.90 -10.61
C GLN A 208 0.60 -13.86 -11.25
N GLN A 209 -0.23 -14.86 -10.98
CA GLN A 209 -1.57 -14.98 -11.53
C GLN A 209 -2.60 -14.87 -10.40
N THR A 210 -3.69 -14.15 -10.68
CA THR A 210 -4.82 -14.04 -9.75
C THR A 210 -6.09 -14.47 -10.48
N LYS A 211 -6.70 -15.57 -10.00
CA LYS A 211 -8.04 -16.00 -10.38
C LYS A 211 -9.05 -15.24 -9.57
N VAL A 212 -9.98 -14.57 -10.24
CA VAL A 212 -11.00 -13.72 -9.60
C VAL A 212 -12.38 -14.25 -9.94
N THR A 213 -13.18 -14.50 -8.94
CA THR A 213 -14.64 -14.71 -9.06
C THR A 213 -15.31 -13.53 -8.40
N ASN A 214 -16.23 -12.87 -9.08
CA ASN A 214 -17.00 -11.76 -8.55
C ASN A 214 -18.48 -11.93 -8.85
N LEU A 215 -19.32 -11.67 -7.85
CA LEU A 215 -20.78 -11.57 -7.96
C LEU A 215 -21.19 -10.19 -7.48
N GLY A 216 -21.97 -9.47 -8.27
CA GLY A 216 -22.35 -8.10 -7.97
C GLY A 216 -23.84 -7.82 -8.21
N VAL A 217 -24.35 -6.85 -7.48
CA VAL A 217 -25.69 -6.31 -7.62
C VAL A 217 -25.59 -4.79 -7.73
N ASP A 218 -26.14 -4.23 -8.81
CA ASP A 218 -26.35 -2.79 -8.94
C ASP A 218 -27.83 -2.49 -8.79
N PHE A 219 -28.17 -1.60 -7.88
CA PHE A 219 -29.53 -1.23 -7.54
C PHE A 219 -29.68 0.28 -7.49
N SER A 220 -30.72 0.82 -8.16
CA SER A 220 -31.10 2.21 -8.03
C SER A 220 -32.61 2.32 -7.89
N ALA A 221 -33.06 3.25 -7.05
CA ALA A 221 -34.46 3.45 -6.76
C ALA A 221 -34.81 4.92 -6.50
N PHE A 222 -36.11 5.22 -6.44
CA PHE A 222 -36.65 6.55 -6.12
C PHE A 222 -36.17 7.63 -7.09
N GLN A 223 -36.23 7.37 -8.40
CA GLN A 223 -35.74 8.27 -9.44
C GLN A 223 -34.22 8.57 -9.26
N ASP A 224 -33.43 7.52 -9.02
CA ASP A 224 -31.99 7.56 -8.77
C ASP A 224 -31.57 8.33 -7.51
N ARG A 225 -32.49 8.57 -6.57
CA ARG A 225 -32.10 9.12 -5.27
C ARG A 225 -31.28 8.14 -4.44
N LEU A 226 -31.57 6.85 -4.54
CA LEU A 226 -30.76 5.79 -3.96
C LEU A 226 -30.04 5.04 -5.08
N SER A 227 -28.74 4.96 -5.01
CA SER A 227 -27.91 4.09 -5.86
C SER A 227 -27.00 3.27 -4.97
N MET A 228 -26.95 1.96 -5.18
CA MET A 228 -26.17 1.01 -4.38
C MET A 228 -25.54 -0.02 -5.30
N SER A 229 -24.28 -0.35 -5.03
CA SER A 229 -23.58 -1.49 -5.61
C SER A 229 -23.02 -2.35 -4.49
N VAL A 230 -23.25 -3.65 -4.58
CA VAL A 230 -22.71 -4.65 -3.66
C VAL A 230 -21.97 -5.68 -4.48
N ASP A 231 -20.72 -5.94 -4.11
CA ASP A 231 -19.86 -6.94 -4.75
C ASP A 231 -19.33 -7.92 -3.71
N VAL A 232 -19.37 -9.21 -4.04
CA VAL A 232 -18.74 -10.28 -3.25
C VAL A 232 -17.75 -10.98 -4.13
N TYR A 233 -16.50 -11.12 -3.64
CA TYR A 233 -15.43 -11.66 -4.44
C TYR A 233 -14.61 -12.73 -3.72
N LYS A 234 -14.00 -13.57 -4.55
CA LYS A 234 -12.93 -14.48 -4.16
C LYS A 234 -11.77 -14.32 -5.14
N ARG A 235 -10.56 -14.07 -4.60
CA ARG A 235 -9.32 -13.90 -5.36
C ARG A 235 -8.29 -14.90 -4.88
N ASN A 236 -7.84 -15.79 -5.75
CA ASN A 236 -6.77 -16.74 -5.46
C ASN A 236 -5.53 -16.33 -6.27
N THR A 237 -4.49 -15.88 -5.57
CA THR A 237 -3.22 -15.47 -6.17
C THR A 237 -2.20 -16.59 -6.01
N THR A 238 -1.63 -17.01 -7.13
CA THR A 238 -0.60 -18.04 -7.22
C THR A 238 0.71 -17.44 -7.73
N ASN A 239 1.82 -18.15 -7.53
CA ASN A 239 3.15 -17.73 -7.96
C ASN A 239 3.56 -16.35 -7.38
N LEU A 240 3.23 -16.09 -6.11
CA LEU A 240 3.72 -14.90 -5.41
C LEU A 240 5.25 -14.85 -5.47
N LEU A 241 5.78 -13.65 -5.72
CA LEU A 241 7.21 -13.42 -5.84
C LEU A 241 7.78 -12.88 -4.53
N ALA A 242 8.88 -13.47 -4.07
CA ALA A 242 9.68 -12.90 -3.00
C ALA A 242 11.17 -13.26 -3.17
N ASP A 243 12.02 -12.46 -2.56
CA ASP A 243 13.42 -12.78 -2.41
C ASP A 243 13.58 -13.75 -1.23
N VAL A 244 14.20 -14.88 -1.51
CA VAL A 244 14.45 -15.94 -0.53
C VAL A 244 15.93 -16.00 -0.20
N THR A 245 16.23 -16.17 1.08
CA THR A 245 17.61 -16.31 1.57
C THR A 245 18.16 -17.66 1.14
N ILE A 246 19.40 -17.67 0.67
CA ILE A 246 20.15 -18.88 0.31
C ILE A 246 21.43 -19.00 1.12
N ALA A 247 22.04 -20.18 1.11
CA ALA A 247 23.26 -20.43 1.87
C ALA A 247 24.39 -19.49 1.39
N PRO A 248 25.05 -18.73 2.28
CA PRO A 248 26.14 -17.82 1.91
C PRO A 248 27.30 -18.51 1.18
N SER A 249 27.46 -19.82 1.36
CA SER A 249 28.43 -20.65 0.64
C SER A 249 28.23 -20.66 -0.88
N LEU A 250 27.06 -20.26 -1.37
CA LEU A 250 26.78 -20.08 -2.80
C LEU A 250 27.26 -18.73 -3.34
N GLY A 251 27.79 -17.85 -2.48
CA GLY A 251 28.27 -16.53 -2.84
C GLY A 251 27.18 -15.45 -2.98
N PHE A 252 25.94 -15.76 -2.59
CA PHE A 252 24.79 -14.86 -2.68
C PHE A 252 23.98 -14.91 -1.40
N SER A 253 23.33 -13.78 -1.04
CA SER A 253 22.47 -13.70 0.13
C SER A 253 21.02 -14.12 -0.18
N SER A 254 20.55 -13.86 -1.39
CA SER A 254 19.17 -14.15 -1.80
C SER A 254 19.04 -14.29 -3.31
N TYR A 255 17.92 -14.88 -3.74
CA TYR A 255 17.45 -14.85 -5.14
C TYR A 255 15.93 -14.77 -5.17
N THR A 256 15.37 -14.32 -6.29
CA THR A 256 13.92 -14.18 -6.44
C THR A 256 13.30 -15.49 -6.92
N GLU A 257 12.24 -15.93 -6.24
CA GLU A 257 11.50 -17.16 -6.54
C GLU A 257 9.98 -16.95 -6.40
N ASN A 258 9.20 -17.84 -7.02
CA ASN A 258 7.76 -17.94 -6.79
C ASN A 258 7.51 -18.74 -5.50
N VAL A 259 7.09 -18.06 -4.43
CA VAL A 259 7.20 -18.59 -3.06
C VAL A 259 5.89 -19.01 -2.41
N GLY A 260 4.74 -18.75 -3.01
CA GLY A 260 3.52 -19.10 -2.33
C GLY A 260 2.23 -18.74 -3.04
N GLU A 261 1.15 -18.95 -2.32
CA GLU A 261 -0.21 -18.70 -2.77
C GLU A 261 -1.03 -18.03 -1.65
N THR A 262 -1.93 -17.12 -2.04
CA THR A 262 -2.86 -16.47 -1.12
C THR A 262 -4.28 -16.50 -1.63
N GLU A 263 -5.23 -16.53 -0.70
CA GLU A 263 -6.65 -16.37 -0.95
C GLU A 263 -7.14 -15.09 -0.27
N ASN A 264 -7.91 -14.28 -1.00
CA ASN A 264 -8.67 -13.16 -0.47
C ASN A 264 -10.15 -13.37 -0.76
N LYS A 265 -10.97 -13.20 0.26
CA LYS A 265 -12.44 -13.22 0.16
C LYS A 265 -12.97 -11.95 0.79
N GLY A 266 -13.91 -11.30 0.12
CA GLY A 266 -14.45 -10.07 0.65
C GLY A 266 -15.80 -9.70 0.10
N ALA A 267 -16.36 -8.69 0.73
CA ALA A 267 -17.57 -8.02 0.28
C ALA A 267 -17.33 -6.50 0.32
N GLU A 268 -17.81 -5.83 -0.70
CA GLU A 268 -17.71 -4.38 -0.84
C GLU A 268 -19.12 -3.83 -1.08
N VAL A 269 -19.43 -2.69 -0.45
CA VAL A 269 -20.66 -1.96 -0.65
C VAL A 269 -20.33 -0.51 -0.96
N SER A 270 -21.00 0.05 -1.96
CA SER A 270 -21.01 1.47 -2.26
C SER A 270 -22.44 1.94 -2.37
N MET A 271 -22.80 2.97 -1.62
CA MET A 271 -24.14 3.52 -1.59
C MET A 271 -24.10 5.04 -1.68
N ARG A 272 -24.95 5.60 -2.50
CA ARG A 272 -25.22 7.04 -2.54
C ARG A 272 -26.71 7.25 -2.31
N TYR A 273 -27.04 8.12 -1.37
CA TYR A 273 -28.40 8.54 -1.12
C TYR A 273 -28.54 10.05 -1.19
N MET A 274 -29.43 10.52 -2.07
CA MET A 274 -29.76 11.93 -2.20
C MET A 274 -30.95 12.26 -1.31
N ILE A 275 -30.67 12.82 -0.14
CA ILE A 275 -31.65 13.16 0.89
C ILE A 275 -32.57 14.28 0.41
N LEU A 276 -31.97 15.36 -0.15
CA LEU A 276 -32.69 16.48 -0.71
C LEU A 276 -32.27 16.72 -2.16
N ARG A 277 -33.24 16.98 -3.01
CA ARG A 277 -33.06 17.34 -4.41
C ARG A 277 -34.14 18.35 -4.82
N ASP A 278 -33.82 19.63 -4.77
CA ASP A 278 -34.68 20.71 -5.26
C ASP A 278 -33.89 21.54 -6.28
N VAL A 279 -34.14 21.26 -7.56
CA VAL A 279 -33.44 21.91 -8.67
C VAL A 279 -33.81 23.40 -8.74
N ASN A 280 -35.08 23.75 -8.46
CA ASN A 280 -35.56 25.13 -8.57
C ASN A 280 -34.92 26.05 -7.52
N LYS A 281 -34.68 25.53 -6.31
CA LYS A 281 -34.04 26.29 -5.23
C LYS A 281 -32.55 26.12 -5.16
N ASN A 282 -31.96 25.31 -6.05
CA ASN A 282 -30.55 24.90 -6.03
C ASN A 282 -30.16 24.33 -4.65
N VAL A 283 -30.95 23.34 -4.15
CA VAL A 283 -30.69 22.67 -2.87
C VAL A 283 -30.49 21.18 -3.12
N PHE A 284 -29.30 20.68 -2.78
CA PHE A 284 -28.95 19.28 -2.91
C PHE A 284 -28.24 18.83 -1.64
N TRP A 285 -28.63 17.69 -1.13
CA TRP A 285 -27.93 17.02 -0.03
C TRP A 285 -27.79 15.54 -0.34
N SER A 286 -26.56 15.07 -0.43
CA SER A 286 -26.26 13.67 -0.64
C SER A 286 -25.32 13.11 0.44
N VAL A 287 -25.52 11.83 0.75
CA VAL A 287 -24.63 11.04 1.60
C VAL A 287 -24.12 9.89 0.76
N ASN A 288 -22.82 9.64 0.84
CA ASN A 288 -22.13 8.53 0.19
C ASN A 288 -21.55 7.64 1.30
N LEU A 289 -21.78 6.35 1.21
CA LEU A 289 -21.23 5.34 2.11
C LEU A 289 -20.50 4.30 1.26
N SER A 290 -19.26 4.02 1.59
CA SER A 290 -18.56 2.85 1.09
C SER A 290 -18.04 2.03 2.24
N GLY A 291 -18.09 0.71 2.13
CA GLY A 291 -17.60 -0.23 3.12
C GLY A 291 -17.01 -1.45 2.46
N ALA A 292 -15.95 -1.99 3.05
CA ALA A 292 -15.29 -3.21 2.60
C ALA A 292 -14.94 -4.10 3.79
N HIS A 293 -15.17 -5.38 3.61
CA HIS A 293 -14.64 -6.47 4.43
C HIS A 293 -13.77 -7.35 3.57
N ASN A 294 -12.55 -7.67 4.01
CA ASN A 294 -11.68 -8.59 3.31
C ASN A 294 -10.93 -9.52 4.27
N SER A 295 -11.07 -10.81 4.06
CA SER A 295 -10.29 -11.85 4.74
C SER A 295 -9.17 -12.32 3.81
N ASN A 296 -7.94 -12.29 4.31
CA ASN A 296 -6.75 -12.76 3.61
C ASN A 296 -6.21 -14.01 4.29
N LYS A 297 -5.79 -15.00 3.49
CA LYS A 297 -5.20 -16.23 3.98
C LYS A 297 -4.06 -16.68 3.06
N ILE A 298 -2.92 -17.00 3.64
CA ILE A 298 -1.84 -17.71 2.97
C ILE A 298 -2.27 -19.18 2.84
N THR A 299 -2.38 -19.67 1.61
CA THR A 299 -2.82 -21.05 1.36
C THR A 299 -1.66 -22.00 1.17
N LYS A 300 -0.50 -21.48 0.75
CA LYS A 300 0.71 -22.27 0.54
C LYS A 300 1.95 -21.40 0.65
N ILE A 301 3.02 -21.93 1.26
CA ILE A 301 4.36 -21.36 1.24
C ILE A 301 5.38 -22.39 0.72
N SER A 302 6.47 -21.90 0.10
CA SER A 302 7.58 -22.73 -0.33
C SER A 302 8.52 -23.08 0.83
N ASN A 303 9.34 -24.11 0.66
CA ASN A 303 10.39 -24.48 1.63
C ASN A 303 11.38 -23.31 1.85
N ALA A 304 11.65 -22.53 0.80
CA ALA A 304 12.50 -21.35 0.89
C ALA A 304 11.90 -20.26 1.77
N MET A 305 10.58 -20.06 1.72
CA MET A 305 9.87 -19.13 2.62
C MET A 305 9.85 -19.64 4.06
N GLN A 306 9.71 -20.95 4.28
CA GLN A 306 9.84 -21.55 5.61
C GLN A 306 11.22 -21.27 6.20
N LYS A 307 12.28 -21.51 5.43
CA LYS A 307 13.67 -21.23 5.85
C LYS A 307 13.87 -19.74 6.17
N ARG A 308 13.32 -18.83 5.35
CA ARG A 308 13.33 -17.39 5.65
C ARG A 308 12.67 -17.07 7.00
N ASN A 309 11.54 -17.70 7.31
CA ASN A 309 10.91 -17.54 8.63
C ASN A 309 11.83 -17.97 9.77
N ASP A 310 12.56 -19.08 9.61
CA ASP A 310 13.49 -19.58 10.61
C ASP A 310 14.70 -18.64 10.76
N ASP A 311 15.26 -18.14 9.64
CA ASP A 311 16.35 -17.15 9.66
C ASP A 311 15.93 -15.85 10.38
N VAL A 312 14.69 -15.37 10.13
CA VAL A 312 14.13 -14.19 10.80
C VAL A 312 13.97 -14.42 12.31
N LYS A 313 13.52 -15.62 12.73
CA LYS A 313 13.40 -15.98 14.14
C LYS A 313 14.77 -16.03 14.82
N GLN A 314 15.77 -16.60 14.16
CA GLN A 314 17.13 -16.66 14.68
C GLN A 314 17.73 -15.27 14.87
N LYS A 315 17.64 -14.40 13.86
CA LYS A 315 18.10 -13.00 13.96
C LYS A 315 17.43 -12.26 15.11
N ALA A 316 16.15 -12.39 15.28
CA ALA A 316 15.43 -11.71 16.35
C ALA A 316 15.85 -12.17 17.75
N TYR A 317 16.28 -13.42 17.88
CA TYR A 317 16.87 -13.92 19.13
C TYR A 317 18.22 -13.25 19.41
N GLU A 318 19.06 -13.12 18.40
CA GLU A 318 20.41 -12.52 18.49
C GLU A 318 20.37 -11.00 18.72
N GLU A 319 19.47 -10.29 18.03
CA GLU A 319 19.42 -8.82 18.00
C GLU A 319 18.50 -8.21 19.10
N ASN A 320 17.89 -9.02 19.99
CA ASN A 320 16.97 -8.54 21.03
C ASN A 320 15.84 -7.65 20.50
N THR A 321 15.17 -8.06 19.44
CA THR A 321 14.15 -7.28 18.74
C THR A 321 12.97 -6.92 19.64
N THR A 322 12.59 -5.64 19.67
CA THR A 322 11.42 -5.11 20.40
C THR A 322 10.14 -5.10 19.55
N THR A 323 10.26 -5.26 18.24
CA THR A 323 9.15 -5.23 17.28
C THR A 323 8.73 -6.64 16.83
N PRO A 324 7.45 -6.88 16.50
CA PRO A 324 6.97 -8.14 15.96
C PRO A 324 7.69 -8.54 14.69
N LEU A 325 7.87 -9.83 14.50
CA LEU A 325 8.49 -10.37 13.31
C LEU A 325 7.48 -10.48 12.16
N LEU A 326 7.96 -10.26 10.95
CA LEU A 326 7.21 -10.53 9.74
C LEU A 326 7.40 -11.99 9.33
N LEU A 327 6.49 -12.85 9.77
CA LEU A 327 6.46 -14.26 9.46
C LEU A 327 5.28 -14.59 8.54
N TYR A 328 5.45 -15.60 7.68
CA TYR A 328 4.42 -16.07 6.78
C TYR A 328 4.13 -17.55 7.08
N GLU A 329 2.94 -17.84 7.58
CA GLU A 329 2.51 -19.19 7.91
C GLU A 329 1.22 -19.53 7.17
N GLU A 330 1.11 -20.77 6.71
CA GLU A 330 -0.12 -21.26 6.08
C GLU A 330 -1.30 -21.17 7.03
N GLY A 331 -2.42 -20.74 6.51
CA GLY A 331 -3.63 -20.53 7.31
C GLY A 331 -3.78 -19.15 7.90
N ASN A 332 -2.72 -18.37 8.01
CA ASN A 332 -2.71 -17.02 8.55
C ASN A 332 -2.73 -15.94 7.46
N SER A 333 -3.03 -14.71 7.84
CA SER A 333 -2.96 -13.54 6.95
C SER A 333 -1.52 -13.07 6.74
N VAL A 334 -1.25 -12.43 5.59
CA VAL A 334 0.04 -11.76 5.33
C VAL A 334 0.29 -10.55 6.27
N THR A 335 -0.75 -10.07 6.94
CA THR A 335 -0.72 -8.95 7.89
C THR A 335 -0.81 -9.40 9.35
N SER A 336 -0.65 -10.70 9.61
CA SER A 336 -0.67 -11.25 10.96
C SER A 336 0.49 -10.75 11.81
N ILE A 337 0.20 -10.38 13.05
CA ILE A 337 1.19 -9.96 14.05
C ILE A 337 1.65 -11.20 14.81
N TYR A 338 2.96 -11.44 14.81
CA TYR A 338 3.56 -12.56 15.54
C TYR A 338 4.37 -12.05 16.73
N ALA A 339 4.03 -12.51 17.92
CA ALA A 339 4.74 -12.20 19.14
C ALA A 339 4.60 -13.34 20.16
N VAL A 340 5.40 -13.31 21.22
CA VAL A 340 5.26 -14.24 22.36
C VAL A 340 4.03 -13.85 23.16
N ARG A 341 3.20 -14.80 23.53
CA ARG A 341 2.03 -14.54 24.37
C ARG A 341 2.46 -14.10 25.76
N SER A 342 1.97 -12.95 26.22
CA SER A 342 2.17 -12.40 27.56
C SER A 342 0.94 -12.60 28.42
N LEU A 343 1.14 -12.96 29.68
CA LEU A 343 0.12 -12.99 30.73
C LEU A 343 0.13 -11.69 31.55
N GLY A 344 0.95 -10.70 31.14
CA GLY A 344 1.11 -9.45 31.87
C GLY A 344 2.28 -9.46 32.84
N ILE A 345 2.33 -8.44 33.69
CA ILE A 345 3.31 -8.31 34.76
C ILE A 345 2.81 -9.09 35.98
N ASP A 346 3.65 -9.96 36.53
CA ASP A 346 3.33 -10.71 37.74
C ASP A 346 3.31 -9.75 38.95
N PRO A 347 2.16 -9.60 39.63
CA PRO A 347 2.04 -8.74 40.78
C PRO A 347 3.01 -9.06 41.94
N SER A 348 3.47 -10.30 42.05
CA SER A 348 4.34 -10.75 43.12
C SER A 348 5.79 -10.26 43.01
N ASN A 349 6.28 -10.04 41.77
CA ASN A 349 7.69 -9.81 41.50
C ASN A 349 8.00 -8.76 40.42
N GLY A 350 6.98 -8.17 39.76
CA GLY A 350 7.12 -7.13 38.75
C GLY A 350 7.74 -7.60 37.40
N ARG A 351 7.85 -8.91 37.19
CA ARG A 351 8.39 -9.50 35.94
C ARG A 351 7.28 -9.86 34.97
N GLU A 352 7.54 -9.73 33.68
CA GLU A 352 6.61 -10.20 32.65
C GLU A 352 6.58 -11.72 32.61
N MET A 353 5.38 -12.29 32.62
CA MET A 353 5.12 -13.73 32.52
C MET A 353 4.64 -14.08 31.12
N PHE A 354 5.27 -15.04 30.49
CA PHE A 354 4.96 -15.50 29.15
C PHE A 354 4.27 -16.86 29.17
N LEU A 355 3.60 -17.16 28.05
CA LEU A 355 3.00 -18.46 27.79
C LEU A 355 3.70 -19.09 26.59
N THR A 356 4.31 -20.24 26.77
CA THR A 356 4.92 -21.02 25.69
C THR A 356 3.88 -21.47 24.65
N LYS A 357 4.31 -21.96 23.49
CA LYS A 357 3.40 -22.59 22.51
C LYS A 357 2.61 -23.75 23.10
N THR A 358 3.21 -24.49 24.03
CA THR A 358 2.60 -25.65 24.70
C THR A 358 1.71 -25.26 25.87
N GLY A 359 1.58 -23.95 26.20
CA GLY A 359 0.72 -23.47 27.28
C GLY A 359 1.38 -23.47 28.66
N VAL A 360 2.69 -23.64 28.78
CA VAL A 360 3.44 -23.56 30.03
C VAL A 360 3.77 -22.10 30.35
N LYS A 361 3.57 -21.68 31.60
CA LYS A 361 3.96 -20.36 32.11
C LYS A 361 5.47 -20.28 32.34
N THR A 362 6.10 -19.18 31.93
CA THR A 362 7.53 -18.95 32.06
C THR A 362 7.83 -17.47 32.21
N TYR A 363 8.95 -17.13 32.86
CA TYR A 363 9.52 -15.78 32.86
C TYR A 363 10.62 -15.59 31.79
N THR A 364 10.91 -16.64 31.04
CA THR A 364 11.93 -16.61 30.00
C THR A 364 11.27 -16.40 28.64
N TRP A 365 11.58 -15.29 28.00
CA TRP A 365 11.14 -15.02 26.64
C TRP A 365 11.92 -15.90 25.65
N ASN A 366 11.21 -16.52 24.71
CA ASN A 366 11.81 -17.34 23.67
C ASN A 366 11.15 -17.05 22.31
N THR A 367 11.96 -16.77 21.30
CA THR A 367 11.47 -16.49 19.93
C THR A 367 10.70 -17.66 19.32
N ASN A 368 10.97 -18.91 19.76
CA ASN A 368 10.26 -20.09 19.30
C ASN A 368 8.82 -20.19 19.81
N ASP A 369 8.48 -19.44 20.87
CA ASP A 369 7.13 -19.38 21.44
C ASP A 369 6.23 -18.33 20.77
N GLN A 370 6.71 -17.70 19.71
CA GLN A 370 5.90 -16.75 18.93
C GLN A 370 4.74 -17.48 18.24
N VAL A 371 3.58 -16.85 18.33
CA VAL A 371 2.34 -17.27 17.68
C VAL A 371 1.64 -16.06 17.09
N LYS A 372 0.66 -16.27 16.24
CA LYS A 372 -0.22 -15.19 15.82
C LYS A 372 -0.97 -14.64 17.03
N VAL A 373 -0.79 -13.34 17.32
CA VAL A 373 -1.41 -12.62 18.44
C VAL A 373 -2.35 -11.50 17.98
N GLY A 374 -2.39 -11.23 16.68
CA GLY A 374 -3.25 -10.22 16.11
C GLY A 374 -3.15 -10.16 14.59
N ASP A 375 -3.90 -9.24 14.01
CA ASP A 375 -3.88 -8.93 12.58
C ASP A 375 -4.07 -7.42 12.39
N THR A 376 -3.21 -6.79 11.57
CA THR A 376 -3.32 -5.35 11.33
C THR A 376 -4.45 -4.97 10.38
N ARG A 377 -5.04 -5.94 9.69
CA ARG A 377 -6.14 -5.71 8.78
C ARG A 377 -7.43 -5.46 9.56
N PRO A 378 -8.16 -4.37 9.29
CA PRO A 378 -9.48 -4.16 9.87
C PRO A 378 -10.49 -5.17 9.31
N ASP A 379 -11.45 -5.55 10.14
CA ASP A 379 -12.60 -6.36 9.72
C ASP A 379 -13.55 -5.54 8.84
N LEU A 380 -13.69 -4.24 9.13
CA LEU A 380 -14.51 -3.33 8.37
C LEU A 380 -13.78 -2.01 8.16
N GLU A 381 -13.65 -1.60 6.91
CA GLU A 381 -13.12 -0.29 6.54
C GLU A 381 -14.00 0.41 5.52
N GLY A 382 -13.99 1.75 5.54
CA GLY A 382 -14.74 2.49 4.55
C GLY A 382 -14.71 3.99 4.74
N VAL A 383 -15.54 4.64 3.94
CA VAL A 383 -15.68 6.10 3.93
C VAL A 383 -17.16 6.47 4.00
N LEU A 384 -17.47 7.43 4.86
CA LEU A 384 -18.75 8.12 4.91
C LEU A 384 -18.53 9.57 4.45
N GLY A 385 -19.16 9.94 3.35
CA GLY A 385 -19.10 11.29 2.81
C GLY A 385 -20.46 11.97 2.87
N THR A 386 -20.48 13.27 3.09
CA THR A 386 -21.69 14.09 2.92
C THR A 386 -21.36 15.31 2.09
N SER A 387 -22.28 15.70 1.21
CA SER A 387 -22.17 16.93 0.44
C SER A 387 -23.50 17.66 0.41
N VAL A 388 -23.44 18.96 0.68
CA VAL A 388 -24.59 19.86 0.68
C VAL A 388 -24.31 21.01 -0.26
N THR A 389 -25.23 21.26 -1.18
CA THR A 389 -25.31 22.50 -1.94
C THR A 389 -26.56 23.23 -1.51
N TRP A 390 -26.42 24.45 -1.05
CA TRP A 390 -27.55 25.30 -0.69
C TRP A 390 -27.37 26.67 -1.34
N LYS A 391 -28.10 26.88 -2.43
CA LYS A 391 -27.92 28.05 -3.30
C LYS A 391 -26.45 28.18 -3.74
N ASN A 392 -25.75 29.18 -3.23
CA ASN A 392 -24.36 29.47 -3.54
C ASN A 392 -23.37 28.86 -2.56
N PHE A 393 -23.85 28.20 -1.50
CA PHE A 393 -23.00 27.53 -0.53
C PHE A 393 -22.77 26.06 -0.89
N TYR A 394 -21.54 25.62 -0.71
CA TYR A 394 -21.11 24.22 -0.84
C TYR A 394 -20.44 23.77 0.45
N PHE A 395 -20.85 22.64 0.92
CA PHE A 395 -20.23 21.96 2.06
C PHE A 395 -19.95 20.52 1.70
N SER A 396 -18.76 20.01 2.01
CA SER A 396 -18.51 18.58 1.99
C SER A 396 -17.65 18.15 3.16
N ALA A 397 -17.89 16.96 3.67
CA ALA A 397 -17.07 16.33 4.69
C ALA A 397 -16.94 14.83 4.39
N ASN A 398 -15.71 14.30 4.57
CA ASN A 398 -15.39 12.90 4.38
C ASN A 398 -14.79 12.34 5.67
N PHE A 399 -15.34 11.22 6.11
CA PHE A 399 -14.92 10.50 7.31
C PHE A 399 -14.47 9.10 6.89
N ARG A 400 -13.31 8.68 7.38
CA ARG A 400 -12.81 7.32 7.22
C ARG A 400 -13.03 6.56 8.51
N TYR A 401 -13.48 5.32 8.41
CA TYR A 401 -13.63 4.42 9.54
C TYR A 401 -12.88 3.10 9.29
N LEU A 402 -12.28 2.58 10.36
CA LEU A 402 -11.56 1.31 10.41
C LEU A 402 -11.95 0.64 11.72
N PHE A 403 -12.48 -0.58 11.67
CA PHE A 403 -12.89 -1.32 12.87
C PHE A 403 -12.40 -2.75 12.83
N GLY A 404 -12.02 -3.29 13.99
CA GLY A 404 -11.63 -4.69 14.17
C GLY A 404 -10.18 -5.00 13.80
N GLY A 405 -9.37 -4.01 13.41
CA GLY A 405 -7.93 -4.18 13.23
C GLY A 405 -7.18 -4.18 14.55
N GLN A 406 -5.95 -4.67 14.54
CA GLN A 406 -5.05 -4.65 15.68
C GLN A 406 -3.72 -4.01 15.29
N THR A 407 -3.08 -3.37 16.24
CA THR A 407 -1.76 -2.76 16.01
C THR A 407 -0.82 -3.09 17.17
N TYR A 408 0.45 -3.25 16.85
CA TYR A 408 1.49 -3.35 17.86
C TYR A 408 2.00 -1.96 18.20
N ASN A 409 1.82 -1.54 19.46
CA ASN A 409 2.20 -0.20 19.90
C ASN A 409 3.69 -0.17 20.29
N SER A 410 4.56 0.00 19.29
CA SER A 410 6.01 0.09 19.48
C SER A 410 6.42 1.28 20.34
N THR A 411 5.66 2.37 20.34
CA THR A 411 5.95 3.52 21.21
C THR A 411 5.86 3.17 22.69
N LEU A 412 4.89 2.34 23.08
CA LEU A 412 4.79 1.88 24.47
C LEU A 412 5.98 1.00 24.86
N VAL A 413 6.49 0.18 23.94
CA VAL A 413 7.67 -0.64 24.20
C VAL A 413 8.93 0.22 24.28
N ASP A 414 9.20 1.02 23.25
CA ASP A 414 10.50 1.66 23.07
C ASP A 414 10.64 2.93 23.91
N ARG A 415 9.55 3.71 24.08
CA ARG A 415 9.59 5.03 24.73
C ARG A 415 8.97 5.06 26.12
N VAL A 416 8.20 4.05 26.50
CA VAL A 416 7.59 3.99 27.84
C VAL A 416 8.18 2.84 28.66
N GLU A 417 8.11 1.62 28.17
CA GLU A 417 8.62 0.42 28.87
C GLU A 417 10.15 0.43 28.96
N ASN A 418 10.84 0.57 27.82
CA ASN A 418 12.30 0.60 27.70
C ASN A 418 12.84 2.04 27.65
N ALA A 419 12.18 2.99 28.32
CA ALA A 419 12.56 4.39 28.30
C ALA A 419 14.00 4.61 28.79
N ASN A 420 14.74 5.47 28.09
CA ASN A 420 16.06 5.93 28.54
C ASN A 420 15.88 6.99 29.62
N LEU A 421 16.12 6.61 30.88
CA LEU A 421 15.93 7.47 32.05
C LEU A 421 16.95 8.63 32.17
N TYR A 422 18.00 8.63 31.34
CA TYR A 422 18.97 9.74 31.28
C TYR A 422 18.51 10.89 30.35
N GLN A 423 17.33 10.77 29.75
CA GLN A 423 16.73 11.77 28.87
C GLN A 423 15.35 12.17 29.36
N ASN A 424 14.76 13.20 28.74
CA ASN A 424 13.36 13.54 29.00
C ASN A 424 12.46 12.38 28.54
N VAL A 425 11.65 11.88 29.47
CA VAL A 425 10.78 10.72 29.24
C VAL A 425 9.30 11.12 29.20
N ASP A 426 8.48 10.31 28.56
CA ASP A 426 7.04 10.44 28.57
C ASP A 426 6.49 10.25 29.99
N ARG A 427 5.45 11.01 30.38
CA ARG A 427 4.80 10.90 31.70
C ARG A 427 4.33 9.47 31.98
N ARG A 428 3.91 8.73 30.98
CA ARG A 428 3.48 7.32 31.09
C ARG A 428 4.56 6.39 31.65
N VAL A 429 5.83 6.78 31.59
CA VAL A 429 6.94 6.01 32.21
C VAL A 429 6.74 5.85 33.70
N TYR A 430 6.07 6.81 34.34
CA TYR A 430 5.74 6.80 35.78
C TYR A 430 4.39 6.16 36.08
N GLU A 431 3.48 6.16 35.14
CA GLU A 431 2.11 5.72 35.34
C GLU A 431 2.01 4.21 35.09
N ASN A 432 1.12 3.52 35.83
CA ASN A 432 0.78 2.11 35.68
C ASN A 432 2.01 1.16 35.64
N ARG A 433 2.99 1.44 36.52
CA ARG A 433 4.25 0.69 36.62
C ARG A 433 4.36 0.01 37.98
N TRP A 434 4.81 -1.22 37.99
CA TRP A 434 4.99 -2.04 39.19
C TRP A 434 6.05 -1.40 40.13
N ARG A 435 5.78 -1.35 41.43
CA ARG A 435 6.64 -0.75 42.45
C ARG A 435 6.85 -1.67 43.64
N GLU A 436 5.79 -2.39 44.08
CA GLU A 436 5.82 -3.27 45.23
C GLU A 436 4.94 -4.51 45.03
N PRO A 437 5.22 -5.61 45.74
CA PRO A 437 4.41 -6.84 45.63
C PRO A 437 2.92 -6.58 45.89
N GLY A 438 2.09 -7.04 44.97
CA GLY A 438 0.64 -6.81 44.97
C GLY A 438 0.16 -5.80 43.92
N ASP A 439 1.04 -5.04 43.31
CA ASP A 439 0.69 -4.06 42.28
C ASP A 439 0.25 -4.80 40.97
N GLU A 440 -1.00 -4.56 40.57
CA GLU A 440 -1.51 -4.97 39.24
C GLU A 440 -1.27 -3.85 38.24
N THR A 441 -0.27 -4.02 37.37
CA THR A 441 0.20 -2.94 36.48
C THR A 441 0.47 -3.44 35.07
N PHE A 442 0.49 -2.48 34.11
CA PHE A 442 0.79 -2.78 32.72
C PHE A 442 2.30 -2.83 32.45
N PHE A 443 3.10 -1.98 33.12
CA PHE A 443 4.54 -1.89 32.89
C PHE A 443 5.34 -2.54 34.03
N LYS A 444 6.49 -3.11 33.70
CA LYS A 444 7.41 -3.73 34.65
C LYS A 444 8.04 -2.73 35.63
N ASP A 445 8.73 -3.21 36.66
CA ASP A 445 9.51 -2.37 37.59
C ASP A 445 10.52 -1.52 36.81
N ILE A 446 10.58 -0.22 37.14
CA ILE A 446 11.52 0.74 36.51
C ILE A 446 12.98 0.38 36.79
N LYS A 447 13.25 -0.33 37.90
CA LYS A 447 14.60 -0.83 38.26
C LYS A 447 15.05 -1.96 37.36
N ASN A 448 14.11 -2.65 36.70
CA ASN A 448 14.44 -3.69 35.72
C ASN A 448 14.81 -3.03 34.39
N THR A 449 16.11 -2.89 34.15
CA THR A 449 16.68 -2.29 32.94
C THR A 449 16.84 -3.28 31.77
N ASP A 450 16.51 -4.57 31.95
CA ASP A 450 16.54 -5.54 30.87
C ASP A 450 15.60 -5.12 29.75
N MET A 451 16.06 -5.19 28.51
CA MET A 451 15.23 -4.80 27.36
C MET A 451 14.01 -5.71 27.25
N THR A 452 12.82 -5.11 27.34
CA THR A 452 11.55 -5.81 27.08
C THR A 452 11.44 -6.11 25.60
N LYS A 453 11.30 -7.39 25.30
CA LYS A 453 11.17 -7.90 23.93
C LYS A 453 9.71 -7.90 23.48
N GLN A 454 9.47 -8.14 22.21
CA GLN A 454 8.12 -8.15 21.65
C GLN A 454 7.23 -9.21 22.30
N SER A 455 6.04 -8.79 22.72
CA SER A 455 5.03 -9.66 23.33
C SER A 455 3.60 -9.20 23.00
N SER A 456 2.63 -10.06 23.20
CA SER A 456 1.21 -9.74 22.95
C SER A 456 0.67 -8.64 23.85
N ARG A 457 1.35 -8.28 24.94
CA ARG A 457 0.97 -7.20 25.86
C ARG A 457 0.82 -5.85 25.16
N PHE A 458 1.58 -5.61 24.10
CA PHE A 458 1.59 -4.37 23.34
C PHE A 458 0.73 -4.39 22.07
N VAL A 459 0.01 -5.50 21.83
CA VAL A 459 -0.98 -5.58 20.76
C VAL A 459 -2.29 -4.98 21.28
N GLN A 460 -2.82 -4.00 20.56
CA GLN A 460 -4.02 -3.25 20.92
C GLN A 460 -5.03 -3.29 19.79
N ASP A 461 -6.33 -3.36 20.14
CA ASP A 461 -7.40 -3.26 19.14
C ASP A 461 -7.47 -1.82 18.62
N GLU A 462 -7.33 -1.66 17.31
CA GLU A 462 -7.35 -0.37 16.64
C GLU A 462 -8.68 -0.13 15.92
N ASN A 463 -9.52 0.71 16.53
CA ASN A 463 -10.74 1.22 15.94
C ASN A 463 -10.56 2.73 15.69
N VAL A 464 -10.81 3.17 14.46
CA VAL A 464 -10.52 4.54 14.05
C VAL A 464 -11.74 5.15 13.37
N LEU A 465 -12.06 6.40 13.75
CA LEU A 465 -12.92 7.30 13.00
C LEU A 465 -12.18 8.61 12.78
N SER A 466 -11.82 8.93 11.54
CA SER A 466 -11.12 10.15 11.19
C SER A 466 -11.94 11.02 10.24
N CYS A 467 -11.85 12.33 10.42
CA CYS A 467 -12.35 13.31 9.46
C CYS A 467 -11.19 13.70 8.54
N GLU A 468 -11.18 13.08 7.34
CA GLU A 468 -10.09 13.24 6.36
C GLU A 468 -10.10 14.64 5.73
N SER A 469 -11.30 15.15 5.44
CA SER A 469 -11.43 16.47 4.82
C SER A 469 -12.77 17.11 5.12
N ILE A 470 -12.73 18.42 5.31
CA ILE A 470 -13.89 19.31 5.30
C ILE A 470 -13.62 20.40 4.27
N SER A 471 -14.60 20.69 3.42
CA SER A 471 -14.54 21.84 2.53
C SER A 471 -15.81 22.69 2.63
N ILE A 472 -15.63 24.00 2.59
CA ILE A 472 -16.70 24.99 2.58
C ILE A 472 -16.42 25.94 1.44
N GLY A 473 -17.36 26.10 0.52
CA GLY A 473 -17.24 26.98 -0.63
C GLY A 473 -18.43 27.92 -0.75
N TYR A 474 -18.18 29.06 -1.38
CA TYR A 474 -19.20 30.03 -1.71
C TYR A 474 -18.97 30.60 -3.12
N ASP A 475 -20.03 30.59 -3.94
CA ASP A 475 -20.05 31.22 -5.24
C ASP A 475 -20.57 32.68 -5.13
N ILE A 476 -19.75 33.64 -5.47
CA ILE A 476 -20.14 35.04 -5.55
C ILE A 476 -20.86 35.23 -6.89
N THR A 477 -22.16 35.46 -6.84
CA THR A 477 -23.01 35.67 -8.01
C THR A 477 -23.55 37.12 -8.11
N ALA A 478 -23.05 38.04 -7.25
CA ALA A 478 -23.51 39.42 -7.22
C ALA A 478 -23.05 40.16 -8.51
N PRO A 479 -23.98 40.61 -9.41
CA PRO A 479 -23.59 41.19 -10.68
C PRO A 479 -22.70 42.43 -10.55
N LYS A 480 -22.88 43.22 -9.47
CA LYS A 480 -22.06 44.41 -9.21
C LYS A 480 -20.58 44.06 -9.03
N ILE A 481 -20.28 42.94 -8.34
CA ILE A 481 -18.90 42.51 -8.11
C ILE A 481 -18.32 41.88 -9.37
N LEU A 482 -19.08 41.01 -10.03
CA LEU A 482 -18.65 40.32 -11.25
C LEU A 482 -18.36 41.30 -12.38
N ASN A 483 -19.26 42.22 -12.63
CA ASN A 483 -19.08 43.25 -13.69
C ASN A 483 -17.92 44.20 -13.40
N ALA A 484 -17.64 44.51 -12.12
CA ALA A 484 -16.54 45.42 -11.76
C ALA A 484 -15.15 44.84 -12.10
N ILE A 485 -15.02 43.51 -12.15
CA ILE A 485 -13.76 42.80 -12.45
C ILE A 485 -13.79 42.09 -13.82
N GLY A 486 -14.93 42.18 -14.55
CA GLY A 486 -15.09 41.50 -15.84
C GLY A 486 -15.12 39.96 -15.73
N ALA A 487 -15.53 39.43 -14.60
CA ALA A 487 -15.57 37.98 -14.37
C ALA A 487 -17.00 37.42 -14.48
N ASP A 488 -17.11 36.19 -14.98
CA ASP A 488 -18.38 35.45 -15.05
C ASP A 488 -18.72 34.77 -13.71
N ARG A 489 -17.71 34.32 -12.97
CA ARG A 489 -17.87 33.61 -11.73
C ARG A 489 -16.67 33.76 -10.82
N ILE A 490 -16.92 33.92 -9.51
CA ILE A 490 -15.89 33.85 -8.47
C ILE A 490 -16.30 32.77 -7.46
N LYS A 491 -15.45 31.79 -7.25
CA LYS A 491 -15.65 30.76 -6.21
C LYS A 491 -14.52 30.83 -5.19
N ILE A 492 -14.90 30.96 -3.91
CA ILE A 492 -13.97 30.88 -2.77
C ILE A 492 -14.21 29.54 -2.09
N THR A 493 -13.14 28.79 -1.80
CA THR A 493 -13.26 27.53 -1.09
C THR A 493 -12.18 27.43 -0.02
N GLY A 494 -12.58 27.12 1.22
CA GLY A 494 -11.70 26.77 2.32
C GLY A 494 -11.65 25.25 2.51
N TYR A 495 -10.48 24.72 2.80
CA TYR A 495 -10.23 23.31 3.02
C TYR A 495 -9.55 23.10 4.38
N LEU A 496 -10.01 22.10 5.12
CA LEU A 496 -9.38 21.59 6.34
C LEU A 496 -9.20 20.08 6.17
N ASN A 497 -7.94 19.65 6.17
CA ASN A 497 -7.61 18.23 6.16
C ASN A 497 -7.24 17.78 7.58
N ASP A 498 -7.43 16.47 7.88
CA ASP A 498 -7.14 15.89 9.20
C ASP A 498 -7.81 16.66 10.35
N ALA A 499 -9.09 17.00 10.20
CA ALA A 499 -9.80 17.84 11.18
C ALA A 499 -9.81 17.21 12.57
N PHE A 500 -10.09 15.91 12.67
CA PHE A 500 -9.97 15.12 13.90
C PHE A 500 -9.79 13.62 13.60
N ARG A 501 -9.30 12.91 14.60
CA ARG A 501 -9.21 11.45 14.60
C ARG A 501 -9.56 10.94 16.00
N PHE A 502 -10.55 10.08 16.07
CA PHE A 502 -10.84 9.27 17.24
C PHE A 502 -10.25 7.88 17.01
N SER A 503 -9.51 7.36 17.96
CA SER A 503 -8.89 6.04 17.87
C SER A 503 -8.86 5.40 19.26
N SER A 504 -9.10 4.10 19.32
CA SER A 504 -8.91 3.30 20.54
C SER A 504 -7.44 3.23 20.96
N VAL A 505 -6.51 3.36 19.99
CA VAL A 505 -5.08 3.43 20.23
C VAL A 505 -4.62 4.89 20.13
N LYS A 506 -3.89 5.37 21.14
CA LYS A 506 -3.34 6.72 21.13
C LYS A 506 -2.42 6.91 19.93
N GLN A 507 -2.74 7.85 19.06
CA GLN A 507 -1.87 8.20 17.94
C GLN A 507 -0.72 9.09 18.41
N GLU A 508 0.50 8.61 18.21
CA GLU A 508 1.73 9.33 18.57
C GLU A 508 2.13 10.28 17.43
N ARG A 509 1.51 11.47 17.40
CA ARG A 509 1.82 12.52 16.43
C ARG A 509 2.90 13.46 16.97
N GLY A 510 3.78 13.95 16.10
CA GLY A 510 4.77 14.99 16.46
C GLY A 510 5.95 14.50 17.29
N LEU A 511 6.24 13.19 17.32
CA LEU A 511 7.38 12.65 18.06
C LEU A 511 8.72 13.07 17.43
N ASN A 512 8.81 13.13 16.12
CA ASN A 512 10.01 13.52 15.39
C ASN A 512 9.90 14.93 14.81
N TYR A 513 8.69 15.33 14.39
CA TYR A 513 8.38 16.66 13.87
C TYR A 513 7.07 17.16 14.46
N PRO A 514 6.93 18.49 14.71
CA PRO A 514 5.67 19.06 15.18
C PRO A 514 4.54 18.72 14.22
N PHE A 515 3.41 18.25 14.75
CA PHE A 515 2.22 18.04 13.95
C PHE A 515 1.52 19.37 13.70
N ALA A 516 1.40 19.74 12.42
CA ALA A 516 0.70 20.95 12.00
C ALA A 516 -0.61 20.59 11.27
N ARG A 517 -1.72 21.20 11.70
CA ARG A 517 -2.96 21.22 10.91
C ARG A 517 -2.83 22.21 9.78
N ARG A 518 -3.24 21.80 8.59
CA ARG A 518 -3.14 22.65 7.39
C ARG A 518 -4.51 23.14 6.99
N PHE A 519 -4.61 24.46 6.82
CA PHE A 519 -5.73 25.14 6.22
C PHE A 519 -5.30 25.59 4.83
N ALA A 520 -6.15 25.39 3.83
CA ALA A 520 -5.91 25.87 2.48
C ALA A 520 -7.12 26.67 2.00
N PHE A 521 -6.86 27.70 1.21
CA PHE A 521 -7.89 28.49 0.54
C PHE A 521 -7.64 28.49 -0.95
N SER A 522 -8.72 28.37 -1.72
CA SER A 522 -8.72 28.46 -3.18
C SER A 522 -9.64 29.58 -3.60
N LEU A 523 -9.16 30.42 -4.50
CA LEU A 523 -9.94 31.43 -5.21
C LEU A 523 -9.92 31.06 -6.69
N ASN A 524 -11.09 30.76 -7.26
CA ASN A 524 -11.25 30.48 -8.68
C ASN A 524 -12.07 31.63 -9.30
N ILE A 525 -11.50 32.27 -10.29
CA ILE A 525 -12.14 33.34 -11.06
C ILE A 525 -12.23 32.85 -12.51
N SER A 526 -13.43 32.89 -13.06
CA SER A 526 -13.69 32.59 -14.49
C SER A 526 -14.10 33.89 -15.18
N PHE A 527 -13.49 34.16 -16.33
CA PHE A 527 -13.74 35.33 -17.16
C PHE A 527 -14.45 34.97 -18.44
#